data_1cd3ce01947598c7437c9331dd92dfda
#
_entry.id   1cd3ce01947598c7437c9331dd92dfda
#
_cell.length_a   1.000
_cell.length_b   1.000
_cell.length_c   1.000
_cell.angle_alpha   90.00
_cell.angle_beta   90.00
_cell.angle_gamma   90.00
#
_symmetry.space_group_name_H-M   'P 1'
#
loop_
_entity.id
_entity.type
_entity.pdbx_description
1 polymer ?
#
loop_
_entity_poly.entity_id
_entity_poly.type
_entity_poly.pdbx_seq_one_letter_code
_entity_poly.pdbx_strand_id
1 'polypeptide(L)'
;LQSPSREIASDAFLEFAKASDSTLVEFSKKMNPALLKSWILDPKVPEERLGLYAFLLGGCGRDADISFLLEMLKLQDSRAQATFDGAMVALIRLHPDKGWKALDGFLKADDTPLQTRLSCIRSIKVANEIMQDKSDKAEIFKALNIALKQGELADLAIEELRKMKYWGFTQEILNIYGTKGYTAPVMKRAFLRYALTAPKDPQIEKFLAQLETKDSQMVLEVKESLGLVPLKP
;
A
#
# COMPACT_ATOMS: atom_id res chain seq x y z
N LEU A 1 17.62 -15.77 10.74
CA LEU A 1 16.17 -15.68 10.87
C LEU A 1 15.53 -16.97 11.43
N GLN A 2 16.12 -18.13 11.17
CA GLN A 2 15.66 -19.45 11.68
C GLN A 2 16.77 -20.13 12.49
N SER A 3 17.31 -19.40 13.48
CA SER A 3 18.21 -19.98 14.48
C SER A 3 17.45 -20.96 15.37
N PRO A 4 18.08 -22.09 15.81
CA PRO A 4 17.52 -22.95 16.85
C PRO A 4 17.22 -22.20 18.17
N SER A 5 18.00 -21.16 18.50
CA SER A 5 17.67 -20.23 19.57
C SER A 5 16.61 -19.25 19.12
N ARG A 6 15.46 -19.27 19.83
CA ARG A 6 14.33 -18.39 19.59
C ARG A 6 14.71 -16.91 19.77
N GLU A 7 15.56 -16.61 20.72
CA GLU A 7 16.06 -15.25 20.99
C GLU A 7 16.86 -14.73 19.81
N ILE A 8 17.86 -15.48 19.34
CA ILE A 8 18.69 -15.10 18.18
C ILE A 8 17.81 -14.95 16.93
N ALA A 9 16.82 -15.84 16.73
CA ALA A 9 15.92 -15.73 15.59
C ALA A 9 15.04 -14.49 15.65
N SER A 10 14.58 -14.10 16.85
CA SER A 10 13.77 -12.89 17.07
C SER A 10 14.59 -11.62 16.89
N ASP A 11 15.79 -11.56 17.47
CA ASP A 11 16.68 -10.40 17.32
C ASP A 11 17.05 -10.17 15.86
N ALA A 12 17.43 -11.24 15.16
CA ALA A 12 17.70 -11.16 13.73
C ALA A 12 16.48 -10.66 12.93
N PHE A 13 15.28 -11.13 13.26
CA PHE A 13 14.04 -10.66 12.61
C PHE A 13 13.80 -9.16 12.87
N LEU A 14 13.99 -8.70 14.11
CA LEU A 14 13.82 -7.29 14.46
C LEU A 14 14.80 -6.38 13.71
N GLU A 15 16.04 -6.83 13.48
CA GLU A 15 17.00 -6.07 12.65
C GLU A 15 16.54 -5.97 11.19
N PHE A 16 15.97 -7.05 10.62
CA PHE A 16 15.36 -6.97 9.29
C PHE A 16 14.15 -6.05 9.27
N ALA A 17 13.30 -6.09 10.30
CA ALA A 17 12.11 -5.24 10.38
C ALA A 17 12.43 -3.73 10.47
N LYS A 18 13.64 -3.38 10.93
CA LYS A 18 14.13 -1.98 10.97
C LYS A 18 14.79 -1.53 9.66
N ALA A 19 15.18 -2.47 8.81
CA ALA A 19 15.84 -2.15 7.56
C ALA A 19 14.87 -1.48 6.57
N SER A 20 15.38 -0.57 5.73
CA SER A 20 14.59 0.01 4.65
C SER A 20 14.26 -1.04 3.59
N ASP A 21 13.13 -0.86 2.89
CA ASP A 21 12.73 -1.75 1.80
C ASP A 21 13.80 -1.88 0.72
N SER A 22 14.51 -0.80 0.41
CA SER A 22 15.64 -0.82 -0.53
C SER A 22 16.81 -1.69 -0.05
N THR A 23 17.13 -1.65 1.24
CA THR A 23 18.12 -2.54 1.85
C THR A 23 17.69 -4.00 1.78
N LEU A 24 16.42 -4.28 2.07
CA LEU A 24 15.85 -5.63 1.97
C LEU A 24 15.86 -6.14 0.53
N VAL A 25 15.59 -5.27 -0.45
CA VAL A 25 15.70 -5.60 -1.89
C VAL A 25 17.10 -6.07 -2.25
N GLU A 26 18.14 -5.34 -1.86
CA GLU A 26 19.53 -5.73 -2.14
C GLU A 26 19.94 -7.03 -1.42
N PHE A 27 19.53 -7.16 -0.16
CA PHE A 27 19.79 -8.38 0.60
C PHE A 27 19.11 -9.60 0.00
N SER A 28 17.87 -9.44 -0.48
CA SER A 28 17.07 -10.53 -1.04
C SER A 28 17.74 -11.23 -2.21
N LYS A 29 18.55 -10.52 -3.00
CA LYS A 29 19.31 -11.09 -4.14
C LYS A 29 20.29 -12.22 -3.74
N LYS A 30 20.67 -12.27 -2.47
CA LYS A 30 21.62 -13.27 -1.93
C LYS A 30 20.92 -14.45 -1.25
N MET A 31 19.58 -14.43 -1.15
CA MET A 31 18.83 -15.46 -0.47
C MET A 31 18.61 -16.69 -1.36
N ASN A 32 18.34 -17.81 -0.71
CA ASN A 32 17.94 -19.04 -1.40
C ASN A 32 16.41 -19.14 -1.48
N PRO A 33 15.81 -19.13 -2.67
CA PRO A 33 14.36 -19.17 -2.82
C PRO A 33 13.73 -20.46 -2.26
N ALA A 34 14.38 -21.60 -2.37
CA ALA A 34 13.87 -22.86 -1.81
C ALA A 34 13.79 -22.81 -0.28
N LEU A 35 14.77 -22.17 0.36
CA LEU A 35 14.79 -21.99 1.81
C LEU A 35 13.66 -21.04 2.26
N LEU A 36 13.45 -19.92 1.57
CA LEU A 36 12.36 -18.99 1.88
C LEU A 36 10.99 -19.66 1.74
N LYS A 37 10.76 -20.44 0.69
CA LYS A 37 9.52 -21.20 0.50
C LYS A 37 9.33 -22.23 1.63
N SER A 38 10.37 -22.94 2.03
CA SER A 38 10.28 -23.87 3.15
C SER A 38 9.88 -23.19 4.47
N TRP A 39 10.36 -21.97 4.73
CA TRP A 39 9.98 -21.19 5.91
C TRP A 39 8.54 -20.67 5.83
N ILE A 40 8.08 -20.24 4.67
CA ILE A 40 6.69 -19.82 4.48
C ILE A 40 5.72 -20.97 4.75
N LEU A 41 6.08 -22.18 4.32
CA LEU A 41 5.25 -23.38 4.47
C LEU A 41 5.36 -24.05 5.84
N ASP A 42 6.41 -23.76 6.62
CA ASP A 42 6.60 -24.40 7.94
C ASP A 42 5.57 -23.83 8.96
N PRO A 43 4.65 -24.67 9.50
CA PRO A 43 3.66 -24.25 10.47
C PRO A 43 4.26 -23.78 11.82
N LYS A 44 5.53 -24.08 12.07
CA LYS A 44 6.23 -23.63 13.29
C LYS A 44 6.76 -22.19 13.17
N VAL A 45 6.83 -21.65 11.96
CA VAL A 45 7.26 -20.27 11.74
C VAL A 45 6.14 -19.32 12.16
N PRO A 46 6.44 -18.33 13.03
CA PRO A 46 5.47 -17.31 13.43
C PRO A 46 4.93 -16.52 12.24
N GLU A 47 3.61 -16.24 12.24
CA GLU A 47 2.92 -15.58 11.13
C GLU A 47 3.49 -14.21 10.83
N GLU A 48 3.91 -13.44 11.83
CA GLU A 48 4.50 -12.12 11.69
C GLU A 48 5.77 -12.07 10.83
N ARG A 49 6.39 -13.22 10.55
CA ARG A 49 7.60 -13.32 9.72
C ARG A 49 7.31 -13.64 8.25
N LEU A 50 6.12 -14.14 7.96
CA LEU A 50 5.79 -14.71 6.64
C LEU A 50 5.82 -13.65 5.54
N GLY A 51 5.29 -12.45 5.83
CA GLY A 51 5.33 -11.32 4.89
C GLY A 51 6.75 -10.93 4.49
N LEU A 52 7.69 -10.90 5.45
CA LEU A 52 9.10 -10.64 5.15
C LEU A 52 9.69 -11.73 4.24
N TYR A 53 9.44 -13.01 4.55
CA TYR A 53 10.00 -14.10 3.76
C TYR A 53 9.47 -14.12 2.32
N ALA A 54 8.17 -13.84 2.16
CA ALA A 54 7.57 -13.67 0.84
C ALA A 54 8.14 -12.46 0.09
N PHE A 55 8.31 -11.32 0.75
CA PHE A 55 8.95 -10.14 0.17
C PHE A 55 10.38 -10.44 -0.33
N LEU A 56 11.19 -11.13 0.50
CA LEU A 56 12.56 -11.53 0.14
C LEU A 56 12.59 -12.48 -1.05
N LEU A 57 11.59 -13.36 -1.19
CA LEU A 57 11.47 -14.26 -2.36
C LEU A 57 11.38 -13.46 -3.67
N GLY A 58 10.79 -12.27 -3.66
CA GLY A 58 10.74 -11.38 -4.82
C GLY A 58 12.09 -10.89 -5.36
N GLY A 59 13.19 -11.05 -4.61
CA GLY A 59 14.52 -10.62 -5.06
C GLY A 59 15.43 -11.77 -5.51
N CYS A 60 15.14 -12.99 -5.09
CA CYS A 60 15.93 -14.18 -5.43
C CYS A 60 15.15 -15.24 -6.18
N GLY A 61 13.80 -15.11 -6.24
CA GLY A 61 12.92 -16.05 -6.95
C GLY A 61 13.15 -16.05 -8.46
N ARG A 62 12.57 -17.06 -9.09
CA ARG A 62 12.64 -17.31 -10.54
C ARG A 62 11.23 -17.52 -11.09
N ASP A 63 11.08 -17.64 -12.39
CA ASP A 63 9.79 -17.90 -13.05
C ASP A 63 9.04 -19.10 -12.46
N ALA A 64 9.76 -20.14 -12.02
CA ALA A 64 9.17 -21.28 -11.34
C ALA A 64 8.51 -20.96 -9.98
N ASP A 65 8.84 -19.82 -9.37
CA ASP A 65 8.29 -19.39 -8.09
C ASP A 65 7.01 -18.54 -8.24
N ILE A 66 6.69 -18.12 -9.46
CA ILE A 66 5.49 -17.31 -9.74
C ILE A 66 4.21 -18.08 -9.38
N SER A 67 4.11 -19.37 -9.75
CA SER A 67 2.94 -20.20 -9.43
C SER A 67 2.76 -20.34 -7.91
N PHE A 68 3.84 -20.53 -7.18
CA PHE A 68 3.81 -20.58 -5.72
C PHE A 68 3.24 -19.28 -5.11
N LEU A 69 3.71 -18.10 -5.58
CA LEU A 69 3.20 -16.83 -5.10
C LEU A 69 1.72 -16.63 -5.44
N LEU A 70 1.31 -16.98 -6.67
CA LEU A 70 -0.09 -16.91 -7.08
C LEU A 70 -1.01 -17.81 -6.25
N GLU A 71 -0.53 -18.99 -5.84
CA GLU A 71 -1.27 -19.88 -4.94
C GLU A 71 -1.39 -19.29 -3.54
N MET A 72 -0.31 -18.75 -2.98
CA MET A 72 -0.34 -18.10 -1.66
C MET A 72 -1.35 -16.95 -1.61
N LEU A 73 -1.45 -16.15 -2.68
CA LEU A 73 -2.41 -15.06 -2.76
C LEU A 73 -3.89 -15.49 -2.80
N LYS A 74 -4.19 -16.75 -3.15
CA LYS A 74 -5.56 -17.28 -3.21
C LYS A 74 -6.05 -17.86 -1.89
N LEU A 75 -5.14 -18.20 -0.97
CA LEU A 75 -5.50 -18.75 0.32
C LEU A 75 -6.12 -17.68 1.23
N GLN A 76 -7.01 -18.11 2.13
CA GLN A 76 -7.78 -17.18 2.97
C GLN A 76 -7.60 -17.42 4.48
N ASP A 77 -6.68 -18.30 4.86
CA ASP A 77 -6.34 -18.51 6.27
C ASP A 77 -5.46 -17.37 6.84
N SER A 78 -5.24 -17.37 8.15
CA SER A 78 -4.46 -16.31 8.82
C SER A 78 -3.03 -16.23 8.31
N ARG A 79 -2.40 -17.37 8.01
CA ARG A 79 -1.03 -17.41 7.48
C ARG A 79 -0.95 -16.82 6.07
N ALA A 80 -1.94 -17.11 5.24
CA ALA A 80 -2.04 -16.50 3.90
C ALA A 80 -2.21 -14.98 3.99
N GLN A 81 -3.06 -14.51 4.90
CA GLN A 81 -3.22 -13.06 5.15
C GLN A 81 -1.92 -12.42 5.61
N ALA A 82 -1.18 -13.04 6.52
CA ALA A 82 0.12 -12.56 6.98
C ALA A 82 1.21 -12.56 5.88
N THR A 83 1.05 -13.43 4.87
CA THR A 83 1.97 -13.56 3.74
C THR A 83 1.64 -12.59 2.60
N PHE A 84 0.38 -12.15 2.49
CA PHE A 84 -0.20 -11.53 1.30
C PHE A 84 0.59 -10.31 0.81
N ASP A 85 0.87 -9.34 1.67
CA ASP A 85 1.53 -8.08 1.30
C ASP A 85 2.91 -8.36 0.66
N GLY A 86 3.71 -9.21 1.32
CA GLY A 86 5.02 -9.62 0.82
C GLY A 86 4.95 -10.44 -0.46
N ALA A 87 3.98 -11.36 -0.57
CA ALA A 87 3.78 -12.18 -1.76
C ALA A 87 3.33 -11.37 -2.98
N MET A 88 2.47 -10.38 -2.77
CA MET A 88 2.01 -9.47 -3.83
C MET A 88 3.19 -8.63 -4.35
N VAL A 89 3.96 -8.02 -3.48
CA VAL A 89 5.15 -7.24 -3.88
C VAL A 89 6.19 -8.14 -4.56
N ALA A 90 6.40 -9.35 -4.04
CA ALA A 90 7.30 -10.33 -4.66
C ALA A 90 6.86 -10.70 -6.08
N LEU A 91 5.56 -10.94 -6.28
CA LEU A 91 5.00 -11.26 -7.60
C LEU A 91 5.17 -10.08 -8.58
N ILE A 92 4.89 -8.86 -8.14
CA ILE A 92 5.09 -7.65 -8.96
C ILE A 92 6.57 -7.53 -9.37
N ARG A 93 7.50 -7.77 -8.46
CA ARG A 93 8.95 -7.70 -8.75
C ARG A 93 9.43 -8.78 -9.72
N LEU A 94 8.97 -10.02 -9.56
CA LEU A 94 9.37 -11.15 -10.39
C LEU A 94 8.73 -11.12 -11.78
N HIS A 95 7.49 -10.69 -11.85
CA HIS A 95 6.73 -10.65 -13.09
C HIS A 95 5.69 -9.53 -13.05
N PRO A 96 6.07 -8.28 -13.38
CA PRO A 96 5.22 -7.10 -13.25
C PRO A 96 3.81 -7.28 -13.84
N ASP A 97 3.70 -7.76 -15.08
CA ASP A 97 2.39 -7.94 -15.75
C ASP A 97 1.44 -8.84 -14.96
N LYS A 98 1.94 -9.97 -14.44
CA LYS A 98 1.11 -10.89 -13.63
C LYS A 98 0.81 -10.29 -12.27
N GLY A 99 1.77 -9.62 -11.66
CA GLY A 99 1.62 -9.01 -10.35
C GLY A 99 0.59 -7.90 -10.37
N TRP A 100 0.70 -6.94 -11.28
CA TRP A 100 -0.28 -5.85 -11.42
C TRP A 100 -1.66 -6.36 -11.83
N LYS A 101 -1.73 -7.36 -12.72
CA LYS A 101 -2.99 -8.00 -13.08
C LYS A 101 -3.67 -8.69 -11.88
N ALA A 102 -2.91 -9.38 -11.04
CA ALA A 102 -3.43 -10.01 -9.83
C ALA A 102 -3.94 -8.96 -8.84
N LEU A 103 -3.17 -7.90 -8.58
CA LEU A 103 -3.54 -6.81 -7.69
C LEU A 103 -4.82 -6.11 -8.16
N ASP A 104 -4.91 -5.75 -9.45
CA ASP A 104 -6.11 -5.20 -10.07
C ASP A 104 -7.31 -6.12 -9.90
N GLY A 105 -7.11 -7.44 -10.04
CA GLY A 105 -8.14 -8.45 -9.84
C GLY A 105 -8.71 -8.42 -8.43
N PHE A 106 -7.87 -8.41 -7.40
CA PHE A 106 -8.29 -8.30 -6.00
C PHE A 106 -8.99 -6.98 -5.69
N LEU A 107 -8.54 -5.87 -6.27
CA LEU A 107 -9.20 -4.58 -6.07
C LEU A 107 -10.56 -4.48 -6.75
N LYS A 108 -10.79 -5.18 -7.87
CA LYS A 108 -12.02 -5.07 -8.67
C LYS A 108 -13.09 -6.09 -8.28
N ALA A 109 -12.71 -7.23 -7.71
CA ALA A 109 -13.65 -8.29 -7.40
C ALA A 109 -14.51 -7.92 -6.19
N ASP A 110 -15.83 -7.96 -6.35
CA ASP A 110 -16.81 -7.56 -5.33
C ASP A 110 -16.77 -8.48 -4.09
N ASP A 111 -16.36 -9.74 -4.27
CA ASP A 111 -16.24 -10.74 -3.22
C ASP A 111 -14.89 -10.71 -2.49
N THR A 112 -13.97 -9.84 -2.91
CA THR A 112 -12.68 -9.70 -2.21
C THR A 112 -12.89 -9.07 -0.83
N PRO A 113 -12.46 -9.73 0.27
CA PRO A 113 -12.57 -9.18 1.61
C PRO A 113 -11.87 -7.82 1.73
N LEU A 114 -12.44 -6.90 2.52
CA LEU A 114 -11.87 -5.58 2.76
C LEU A 114 -10.41 -5.66 3.22
N GLN A 115 -10.08 -6.60 4.11
CA GLN A 115 -8.72 -6.80 4.59
C GLN A 115 -7.73 -7.10 3.46
N THR A 116 -8.11 -7.91 2.48
CA THR A 116 -7.28 -8.21 1.29
C THR A 116 -7.13 -6.98 0.41
N ARG A 117 -8.18 -6.19 0.21
CA ARG A 117 -8.11 -4.92 -0.54
C ARG A 117 -7.22 -3.89 0.17
N LEU A 118 -7.26 -3.82 1.50
CA LEU A 118 -6.31 -3.01 2.30
C LEU A 118 -4.87 -3.49 2.13
N SER A 119 -4.65 -4.80 2.05
CA SER A 119 -3.33 -5.39 1.75
C SER A 119 -2.83 -4.98 0.37
N CYS A 120 -3.71 -4.88 -0.64
CA CYS A 120 -3.35 -4.34 -1.94
C CYS A 120 -2.83 -2.90 -1.85
N ILE A 121 -3.47 -2.03 -1.06
CA ILE A 121 -2.99 -0.65 -0.85
C ILE A 121 -1.62 -0.63 -0.18
N ARG A 122 -1.39 -1.49 0.84
CA ARG A 122 -0.05 -1.61 1.45
C ARG A 122 1.00 -2.08 0.45
N SER A 123 0.66 -3.05 -0.40
CA SER A 123 1.55 -3.54 -1.45
C SER A 123 1.88 -2.45 -2.48
N ILE A 124 0.91 -1.62 -2.87
CA ILE A 124 1.13 -0.46 -3.76
C ILE A 124 2.11 0.53 -3.11
N LYS A 125 1.96 0.82 -1.82
CA LYS A 125 2.87 1.72 -1.11
C LYS A 125 4.31 1.20 -1.15
N VAL A 126 4.53 -0.08 -0.81
CA VAL A 126 5.86 -0.70 -0.86
C VAL A 126 6.41 -0.73 -2.28
N ALA A 127 5.59 -1.11 -3.27
CA ALA A 127 6.00 -1.09 -4.68
C ALA A 127 6.44 0.32 -5.11
N ASN A 128 5.74 1.38 -4.68
CA ASN A 128 6.13 2.76 -4.98
C ASN A 128 7.50 3.14 -4.39
N GLU A 129 7.87 2.60 -3.24
CA GLU A 129 9.17 2.87 -2.60
C GLU A 129 10.34 2.17 -3.30
N ILE A 130 10.12 0.97 -3.83
CA ILE A 130 11.18 0.12 -4.39
C ILE A 130 11.25 0.09 -5.92
N MET A 131 10.18 0.47 -6.62
CA MET A 131 10.08 0.46 -8.08
C MET A 131 10.07 1.89 -8.61
N GLN A 132 11.04 2.22 -9.47
CA GLN A 132 11.27 3.61 -9.92
C GLN A 132 10.97 3.81 -11.42
N ASP A 133 10.70 2.76 -12.17
CA ASP A 133 10.45 2.86 -13.59
C ASP A 133 9.10 3.54 -13.91
N LYS A 134 9.03 4.23 -15.06
CA LYS A 134 7.81 4.94 -15.47
C LYS A 134 6.62 4.00 -15.69
N SER A 135 6.87 2.79 -16.19
CA SER A 135 5.83 1.76 -16.37
C SER A 135 5.22 1.33 -15.05
N ASP A 136 6.05 1.12 -14.02
CA ASP A 136 5.57 0.79 -12.68
C ASP A 136 4.75 1.91 -12.06
N LYS A 137 5.17 3.17 -12.25
CA LYS A 137 4.39 4.33 -11.79
C LYS A 137 3.02 4.42 -12.46
N ALA A 138 2.91 4.08 -13.75
CA ALA A 138 1.63 4.05 -14.45
C ALA A 138 0.68 2.99 -13.86
N GLU A 139 1.18 1.79 -13.58
CA GLU A 139 0.37 0.73 -12.94
C GLU A 139 -0.02 1.08 -11.49
N ILE A 140 0.89 1.70 -10.72
CA ILE A 140 0.58 2.22 -9.38
C ILE A 140 -0.58 3.20 -9.43
N PHE A 141 -0.53 4.21 -10.32
CA PHE A 141 -1.61 5.20 -10.43
C PHE A 141 -2.92 4.58 -10.91
N LYS A 142 -2.87 3.63 -11.84
CA LYS A 142 -4.04 2.87 -12.28
C LYS A 142 -4.68 2.09 -11.12
N ALA A 143 -3.90 1.39 -10.32
CA ALA A 143 -4.38 0.66 -9.15
C ALA A 143 -4.99 1.60 -8.09
N LEU A 144 -4.35 2.75 -7.82
CA LEU A 144 -4.90 3.76 -6.93
C LEU A 144 -6.20 4.37 -7.45
N ASN A 145 -6.36 4.52 -8.78
CA ASN A 145 -7.62 4.97 -9.38
C ASN A 145 -8.74 3.93 -9.22
N ILE A 146 -8.43 2.63 -9.23
CA ILE A 146 -9.41 1.60 -8.91
C ILE A 146 -9.85 1.71 -7.45
N ALA A 147 -8.91 1.87 -6.53
CA ALA A 147 -9.19 2.03 -5.11
C ALA A 147 -9.95 3.33 -4.80
N LEU A 148 -9.66 4.43 -5.49
CA LEU A 148 -10.35 5.71 -5.37
C LEU A 148 -11.87 5.60 -5.62
N LYS A 149 -12.29 4.69 -6.49
CA LYS A 149 -13.71 4.45 -6.81
C LYS A 149 -14.44 3.58 -5.78
N GLN A 150 -13.76 3.15 -4.74
CA GLN A 150 -14.29 2.33 -3.66
C GLN A 150 -14.29 3.15 -2.37
N GLY A 151 -15.47 3.53 -1.89
CA GLY A 151 -15.60 4.43 -0.72
C GLY A 151 -14.84 3.98 0.53
N GLU A 152 -14.65 2.66 0.71
CA GLU A 152 -13.91 2.09 1.85
C GLU A 152 -12.39 2.21 1.74
N LEU A 153 -11.85 2.49 0.54
CA LEU A 153 -10.40 2.59 0.26
C LEU A 153 -9.97 3.97 -0.22
N ALA A 154 -10.93 4.82 -0.56
CA ALA A 154 -10.63 6.06 -1.27
C ALA A 154 -9.81 7.04 -0.44
N ASP A 155 -9.99 7.11 0.89
CA ASP A 155 -9.17 7.95 1.76
C ASP A 155 -7.70 7.53 1.74
N LEU A 156 -7.44 6.22 1.73
CA LEU A 156 -6.08 5.68 1.62
C LEU A 156 -5.48 5.95 0.23
N ALA A 157 -6.26 5.75 -0.84
CA ALA A 157 -5.80 6.05 -2.19
C ALA A 157 -5.48 7.54 -2.37
N ILE A 158 -6.33 8.44 -1.86
CA ILE A 158 -6.12 9.90 -1.88
C ILE A 158 -4.84 10.27 -1.12
N GLU A 159 -4.61 9.68 0.07
CA GLU A 159 -3.41 9.94 0.85
C GLU A 159 -2.13 9.45 0.16
N GLU A 160 -2.15 8.28 -0.48
CA GLU A 160 -0.98 7.81 -1.24
C GLU A 160 -0.72 8.70 -2.47
N LEU A 161 -1.75 9.10 -3.24
CA LEU A 161 -1.62 10.05 -4.35
C LEU A 161 -1.03 11.39 -3.88
N ARG A 162 -1.48 11.91 -2.72
CA ARG A 162 -0.97 13.12 -2.09
C ARG A 162 0.52 13.00 -1.73
N LYS A 163 0.92 11.90 -1.06
CA LYS A 163 2.32 11.65 -0.67
C LYS A 163 3.24 11.52 -1.89
N MET A 164 2.75 10.90 -2.95
CA MET A 164 3.43 10.80 -4.24
C MET A 164 3.45 12.11 -5.02
N LYS A 165 2.74 13.15 -4.54
CA LYS A 165 2.55 14.43 -5.24
C LYS A 165 1.98 14.24 -6.65
N TYR A 166 1.08 13.26 -6.80
CA TYR A 166 0.41 12.99 -8.07
C TYR A 166 -0.97 13.66 -8.10
N TRP A 167 -1.11 14.62 -8.99
CA TRP A 167 -2.31 15.48 -9.08
C TRP A 167 -3.17 15.18 -10.31
N GLY A 168 -2.85 14.12 -11.05
CA GLY A 168 -3.55 13.74 -12.27
C GLY A 168 -5.02 13.34 -12.07
N PHE A 169 -5.43 13.01 -10.84
CA PHE A 169 -6.82 12.66 -10.49
C PHE A 169 -7.56 13.73 -9.70
N THR A 170 -7.08 14.98 -9.71
CA THR A 170 -7.70 16.08 -8.96
C THR A 170 -9.18 16.25 -9.28
N GLN A 171 -9.54 16.23 -10.56
CA GLN A 171 -10.93 16.41 -10.97
C GLN A 171 -11.84 15.28 -10.45
N GLU A 172 -11.40 14.02 -10.57
CA GLU A 172 -12.13 12.86 -10.08
C GLU A 172 -12.29 12.94 -8.57
N ILE A 173 -11.21 13.27 -7.85
CA ILE A 173 -11.22 13.39 -6.39
C ILE A 173 -12.21 14.46 -5.96
N LEU A 174 -12.17 15.67 -6.55
CA LEU A 174 -13.10 16.73 -6.19
C LEU A 174 -14.56 16.38 -6.53
N ASN A 175 -14.81 15.69 -7.63
CA ASN A 175 -16.16 15.30 -8.06
C ASN A 175 -16.85 14.28 -7.13
N ILE A 176 -16.10 13.39 -6.50
CA ILE A 176 -16.67 12.38 -5.58
C ILE A 176 -16.83 12.91 -4.15
N TYR A 177 -16.28 14.07 -3.81
CA TYR A 177 -16.41 14.65 -2.48
C TYR A 177 -17.89 14.83 -2.06
N GLY A 178 -18.25 14.28 -0.90
CA GLY A 178 -19.59 14.40 -0.34
C GLY A 178 -20.68 13.58 -1.04
N THR A 179 -20.34 12.81 -2.06
CA THR A 179 -21.28 11.87 -2.69
C THR A 179 -21.47 10.63 -1.82
N LYS A 180 -22.50 9.81 -2.12
CA LYS A 180 -22.78 8.58 -1.37
C LYS A 180 -21.56 7.66 -1.34
N GLY A 181 -21.16 7.23 -0.16
CA GLY A 181 -19.96 6.41 0.07
C GLY A 181 -18.70 7.22 0.42
N TYR A 182 -18.72 8.57 0.24
CA TYR A 182 -17.55 9.44 0.45
C TYR A 182 -17.80 10.54 1.49
N THR A 183 -18.66 10.27 2.47
CA THR A 183 -19.11 11.25 3.49
C THR A 183 -18.48 11.07 4.86
N ALA A 184 -17.74 9.98 5.11
CA ALA A 184 -17.12 9.70 6.39
C ALA A 184 -16.13 10.82 6.79
N PRO A 185 -15.99 11.15 8.09
CA PRO A 185 -15.07 12.20 8.56
C PRO A 185 -13.61 11.99 8.14
N VAL A 186 -13.12 10.74 8.17
CA VAL A 186 -11.76 10.40 7.72
C VAL A 186 -11.58 10.74 6.24
N MET A 187 -12.58 10.43 5.44
CA MET A 187 -12.63 10.71 4.01
C MET A 187 -12.55 12.21 3.75
N LYS A 188 -13.42 13.01 4.40
CA LYS A 188 -13.42 14.48 4.26
C LYS A 188 -12.06 15.09 4.58
N ARG A 189 -11.39 14.58 5.63
CA ARG A 189 -10.03 15.02 5.95
C ARG A 189 -8.99 14.63 4.89
N ALA A 190 -9.11 13.45 4.28
CA ALA A 190 -8.22 13.05 3.20
C ALA A 190 -8.35 13.96 1.96
N PHE A 191 -9.58 14.27 1.55
CA PHE A 191 -9.86 15.24 0.48
C PHE A 191 -9.25 16.61 0.79
N LEU A 192 -9.44 17.07 2.01
CA LEU A 192 -8.95 18.39 2.42
C LEU A 192 -7.41 18.43 2.47
N ARG A 193 -6.76 17.38 3.01
CA ARG A 193 -5.29 17.29 2.96
C ARG A 193 -4.75 17.29 1.54
N TYR A 194 -5.40 16.54 0.65
CA TYR A 194 -5.04 16.53 -0.77
C TYR A 194 -5.13 17.93 -1.37
N ALA A 195 -6.28 18.59 -1.23
CA ALA A 195 -6.51 19.92 -1.79
C ALA A 195 -5.55 20.98 -1.21
N LEU A 196 -5.27 20.94 0.10
CA LEU A 196 -4.37 21.91 0.75
C LEU A 196 -2.90 21.75 0.34
N THR A 197 -2.50 20.58 -0.15
CA THR A 197 -1.12 20.29 -0.55
C THR A 197 -0.90 20.27 -2.06
N ALA A 198 -1.98 20.26 -2.83
CA ALA A 198 -1.94 20.30 -4.29
C ALA A 198 -1.46 21.66 -4.80
N PRO A 199 -0.90 21.73 -6.02
CA PRO A 199 -0.61 23.01 -6.68
C PRO A 199 -1.87 23.88 -6.79
N LYS A 200 -1.68 25.18 -6.81
CA LYS A 200 -2.78 26.14 -6.99
C LYS A 200 -3.49 25.90 -8.32
N ASP A 201 -4.79 25.70 -8.22
CA ASP A 201 -5.71 25.48 -9.33
C ASP A 201 -7.06 26.11 -9.01
N PRO A 202 -7.74 26.78 -9.96
CA PRO A 202 -9.02 27.46 -9.69
C PRO A 202 -10.10 26.55 -9.10
N GLN A 203 -10.12 25.25 -9.45
CA GLN A 203 -11.10 24.31 -8.91
C GLN A 203 -10.79 23.96 -7.46
N ILE A 204 -9.50 23.76 -7.13
CA ILE A 204 -9.03 23.53 -5.77
C ILE A 204 -9.32 24.74 -4.89
N GLU A 205 -9.01 25.96 -5.37
CA GLU A 205 -9.29 27.20 -4.63
C GLU A 205 -10.78 27.37 -4.34
N LYS A 206 -11.64 27.13 -5.34
CA LYS A 206 -13.09 27.14 -5.17
C LYS A 206 -13.56 26.10 -4.15
N PHE A 207 -13.03 24.88 -4.23
CA PHE A 207 -13.35 23.80 -3.30
C PHE A 207 -12.95 24.16 -1.85
N LEU A 208 -11.74 24.66 -1.65
CA LEU A 208 -11.25 25.09 -0.34
C LEU A 208 -12.09 26.24 0.24
N ALA A 209 -12.45 27.25 -0.55
CA ALA A 209 -13.31 28.35 -0.13
C ALA A 209 -14.71 27.87 0.31
N GLN A 210 -15.28 26.90 -0.39
CA GLN A 210 -16.56 26.27 0.00
C GLN A 210 -16.45 25.51 1.32
N LEU A 211 -15.35 24.81 1.56
CA LEU A 211 -15.11 24.08 2.81
C LEU A 211 -14.86 25.04 3.98
N GLU A 212 -14.10 26.10 3.79
CA GLU A 212 -13.86 27.15 4.79
C GLU A 212 -15.19 27.74 5.28
N THR A 213 -16.17 27.94 4.36
CA THR A 213 -17.50 28.45 4.72
C THR A 213 -18.37 27.42 5.45
N LYS A 214 -18.26 26.12 5.09
CA LYS A 214 -19.11 25.06 5.62
C LYS A 214 -18.63 24.47 6.93
N ASP A 215 -17.32 24.33 7.11
CA ASP A 215 -16.68 23.64 8.24
C ASP A 215 -15.27 24.21 8.47
N SER A 216 -15.23 25.49 8.88
CA SER A 216 -13.97 26.21 9.15
C SER A 216 -13.13 25.51 10.23
N GLN A 217 -13.77 24.85 11.20
CA GLN A 217 -13.08 24.14 12.27
C GLN A 217 -12.29 22.96 11.73
N MET A 218 -12.90 22.12 10.89
CA MET A 218 -12.19 20.99 10.24
C MET A 218 -11.04 21.48 9.36
N VAL A 219 -11.25 22.58 8.62
CA VAL A 219 -10.19 23.18 7.79
C VAL A 219 -9.01 23.62 8.64
N LEU A 220 -9.26 24.26 9.78
CA LEU A 220 -8.22 24.68 10.70
C LEU A 220 -7.44 23.48 11.26
N GLU A 221 -8.14 22.47 11.80
CA GLU A 221 -7.53 21.25 12.32
C GLU A 221 -6.62 20.56 11.30
N VAL A 222 -7.05 20.48 10.05
CA VAL A 222 -6.25 19.86 8.99
C VAL A 222 -5.06 20.74 8.61
N LYS A 223 -5.21 22.07 8.54
CA LYS A 223 -4.08 23.00 8.34
C LYS A 223 -3.04 22.89 9.45
N GLU A 224 -3.47 22.79 10.71
CA GLU A 224 -2.60 22.55 11.87
C GLU A 224 -1.84 21.22 11.73
N SER A 225 -2.55 20.13 11.38
CA SER A 225 -1.96 18.80 11.21
C SER A 225 -0.91 18.73 10.09
N LEU A 226 -1.00 19.63 9.11
CA LEU A 226 -0.05 19.77 8.00
C LEU A 226 1.06 20.78 8.27
N GLY A 227 1.05 21.45 9.44
CA GLY A 227 2.00 22.50 9.79
C GLY A 227 1.84 23.77 8.95
N LEU A 228 0.67 24.00 8.34
CA LEU A 228 0.38 25.17 7.50
C LEU A 228 -0.01 26.41 8.33
N VAL A 229 -0.39 26.20 9.58
CA VAL A 229 -0.67 27.24 10.59
C VAL A 229 -0.10 26.78 11.93
N PRO A 230 0.26 27.72 12.86
CA PRO A 230 0.70 27.35 14.19
C PRO A 230 -0.39 26.59 14.96
N LEU A 231 0.01 25.61 15.75
CA LEU A 231 -0.90 24.97 16.73
C LEU A 231 -1.40 26.06 17.70
N LYS A 232 -2.70 26.08 17.94
CA LYS A 232 -3.23 26.91 19.02
C LYS A 232 -2.69 26.39 20.36
N PRO A 233 -2.23 27.31 21.26
CA PRO A 233 -1.76 26.94 22.60
C PRO A 233 -2.87 26.26 23.44
#